data_b7341daf62a44598b29e0d848dd94337
#
_entry.id   b7341daf62a44598b29e0d848dd94337
#
_cell.length_a   1.000
_cell.length_b   1.000
_cell.length_c   1.000
_cell.angle_alpha   90.00
_cell.angle_beta   90.00
_cell.angle_gamma   90.00
#
_symmetry.space_group_name_H-M   'P 1'
#
loop_
_entity.id
_entity.type
_entity.pdbx_description
1 polymer ?
#
loop_
_entity_poly.entity_id
_entity_poly.type
_entity_poly.pdbx_seq_one_letter_code
_entity_poly.pdbx_strand_id
1 'polypeptide(L)'
;MKRLLPFLVPAAALFSVSLHAAQLTGSVGFMTKRGQRPVVEETVVWLEPATSAKVVRRPGENVQMTTRNKTLLPHILAIPVGSTVTFPNDDPISHNLFSLSSGHSFDLGLYRRGAGKSEKFDSPGTVNVYCNVHPNMSAVIRVLSTPYYGFADANGRYAFDVPPGRYRVVAWNEQGGTAESTIEIGAAGVSAPVVLTIDSRNFRVAGHMNKVGKPYQAPSTKDY
;
A
#
# COMPACT_ATOMS: atom_id res chain seq x y z
N MET A 1 36.74 5.12 -68.91
CA MET A 1 36.78 5.71 -67.57
C MET A 1 35.33 5.85 -67.08
N LYS A 2 34.83 4.98 -66.19
CA LYS A 2 33.50 5.03 -65.60
C LYS A 2 33.61 5.73 -64.25
N ARG A 3 32.94 6.89 -64.08
CA ARG A 3 32.88 7.63 -62.81
C ARG A 3 31.82 6.97 -61.92
N LEU A 4 32.22 6.43 -60.78
CA LEU A 4 31.27 6.04 -59.70
C LEU A 4 30.84 7.29 -58.96
N LEU A 5 29.52 7.52 -58.89
CA LEU A 5 28.92 8.49 -57.97
C LEU A 5 28.84 7.83 -56.58
N PRO A 6 29.17 8.58 -55.51
CA PRO A 6 28.94 8.09 -54.14
C PRO A 6 27.46 8.21 -53.77
N PHE A 7 26.88 7.07 -53.31
CA PHE A 7 25.56 7.09 -52.69
C PHE A 7 25.67 7.71 -51.29
N LEU A 8 25.07 8.85 -51.09
CA LEU A 8 24.84 9.45 -49.78
C LEU A 8 23.68 8.70 -49.12
N VAL A 9 23.94 7.96 -48.04
CA VAL A 9 22.92 7.39 -47.15
C VAL A 9 22.54 8.47 -46.12
N PRO A 10 21.30 8.89 -46.04
CA PRO A 10 20.91 9.87 -45.00
C PRO A 10 20.96 9.19 -43.64
N ALA A 11 21.73 9.74 -42.71
CA ALA A 11 21.73 9.33 -41.31
C ALA A 11 20.39 9.76 -40.68
N ALA A 12 19.54 8.77 -40.40
CA ALA A 12 18.31 9.01 -39.62
C ALA A 12 18.73 9.31 -38.17
N ALA A 13 18.59 10.56 -37.77
CA ALA A 13 18.75 10.96 -36.38
C ALA A 13 17.60 10.36 -35.55
N LEU A 14 17.90 9.35 -34.77
CA LEU A 14 16.99 8.82 -33.76
C LEU A 14 16.89 9.85 -32.63
N PHE A 15 15.84 10.67 -32.65
CA PHE A 15 15.47 11.51 -31.52
C PHE A 15 14.97 10.60 -30.39
N SER A 16 15.82 10.33 -29.41
CA SER A 16 15.41 9.72 -28.15
C SER A 16 14.54 10.74 -27.41
N VAL A 17 13.23 10.56 -27.44
CA VAL A 17 12.31 11.30 -26.58
C VAL A 17 12.55 10.78 -25.17
N SER A 18 13.33 11.49 -24.38
CA SER A 18 13.41 11.26 -22.94
C SER A 18 12.06 11.58 -22.33
N LEU A 19 11.32 10.55 -21.93
CA LEU A 19 10.09 10.73 -21.17
C LEU A 19 10.50 11.25 -19.78
N HIS A 20 10.51 12.57 -19.61
CA HIS A 20 10.74 13.16 -18.29
C HIS A 20 9.53 12.83 -17.41
N ALA A 21 9.79 12.26 -16.25
CA ALA A 21 8.77 12.07 -15.23
C ALA A 21 8.29 13.46 -14.78
N ALA A 22 6.98 13.62 -14.74
CA ALA A 22 6.36 14.84 -14.25
C ALA A 22 6.03 14.68 -12.77
N GLN A 23 6.24 15.74 -11.98
CA GLN A 23 5.98 15.69 -10.56
C GLN A 23 4.50 15.94 -10.25
N LEU A 24 3.88 15.01 -9.54
CA LEU A 24 2.62 15.18 -8.85
C LEU A 24 2.91 15.49 -7.38
N THR A 25 2.37 16.58 -6.88
CA THR A 25 2.35 16.90 -5.45
C THR A 25 0.93 17.02 -4.93
N GLY A 26 0.73 16.75 -3.65
CA GLY A 26 -0.58 16.90 -3.04
C GLY A 26 -0.54 16.78 -1.54
N SER A 27 -1.75 16.82 -0.95
CA SER A 27 -1.94 16.63 0.48
C SER A 27 -3.24 15.89 0.79
N VAL A 28 -3.23 15.18 1.92
CA VAL A 28 -4.41 14.52 2.49
C VAL A 28 -4.77 15.21 3.80
N GLY A 29 -6.02 15.67 3.89
CA GLY A 29 -6.63 16.17 5.11
C GLY A 29 -7.68 15.22 5.65
N PHE A 30 -8.16 15.48 6.86
CA PHE A 30 -9.19 14.66 7.51
C PHE A 30 -10.35 15.52 8.03
N MET A 31 -11.57 15.08 7.77
CA MET A 31 -12.73 15.54 8.52
C MET A 31 -12.88 14.66 9.77
N THR A 32 -12.81 15.26 10.94
CA THR A 32 -12.83 14.55 12.23
C THR A 32 -13.92 15.08 13.16
N LYS A 33 -14.34 14.28 14.13
CA LYS A 33 -15.08 14.76 15.31
C LYS A 33 -14.09 15.23 16.37
N ARG A 34 -14.58 16.04 17.31
CA ARG A 34 -13.79 16.50 18.44
C ARG A 34 -13.14 15.31 19.18
N GLY A 35 -11.84 15.38 19.37
CA GLY A 35 -11.05 14.36 20.05
C GLY A 35 -10.54 13.22 19.16
N GLN A 36 -10.98 13.12 17.90
CA GLN A 36 -10.39 12.17 16.94
C GLN A 36 -9.05 12.69 16.41
N ARG A 37 -8.05 11.80 16.32
CA ARG A 37 -6.72 12.10 15.79
C ARG A 37 -6.28 10.95 14.89
N PRO A 38 -6.64 10.98 13.60
CA PRO A 38 -6.16 9.98 12.64
C PRO A 38 -4.63 9.96 12.58
N VAL A 39 -4.05 8.78 12.38
CA VAL A 39 -2.63 8.63 12.14
C VAL A 39 -2.37 8.96 10.67
N VAL A 40 -1.94 10.19 10.42
CA VAL A 40 -1.81 10.74 9.06
C VAL A 40 -0.76 9.99 8.26
N GLU A 41 0.38 9.62 8.89
CA GLU A 41 1.47 8.88 8.27
C GLU A 41 1.10 7.44 7.87
N GLU A 42 -0.02 6.92 8.35
CA GLU A 42 -0.58 5.63 7.92
C GLU A 42 -1.50 5.75 6.70
N THR A 43 -1.55 6.93 6.06
CA THR A 43 -2.31 7.13 4.83
C THR A 43 -1.51 6.66 3.63
N VAL A 44 -2.01 5.62 2.96
CA VAL A 44 -1.47 5.15 1.68
C VAL A 44 -2.07 5.96 0.55
N VAL A 45 -1.22 6.51 -0.30
CA VAL A 45 -1.63 7.23 -1.53
C VAL A 45 -1.09 6.48 -2.73
N TRP A 46 -1.93 6.31 -3.76
CA TRP A 46 -1.50 5.69 -5.01
C TRP A 46 -2.21 6.29 -6.22
N LEU A 47 -1.63 6.07 -7.40
CA LEU A 47 -2.18 6.50 -8.66
C LEU A 47 -2.54 5.31 -9.54
N GLU A 48 -3.73 5.32 -10.06
CA GLU A 48 -4.20 4.37 -11.06
C GLU A 48 -4.37 5.09 -12.41
N PRO A 49 -3.71 4.64 -13.49
CA PRO A 49 -3.97 5.20 -14.82
C PRO A 49 -5.45 5.10 -15.17
N ALA A 50 -6.06 6.20 -15.60
CA ALA A 50 -7.48 6.24 -15.97
C ALA A 50 -7.78 5.55 -17.32
N THR A 51 -6.76 5.24 -18.10
CA THR A 51 -6.85 4.49 -19.35
C THR A 51 -6.11 3.17 -19.20
N SER A 52 -6.45 2.18 -20.04
CA SER A 52 -5.78 0.87 -20.11
C SER A 52 -4.32 0.97 -20.60
N ALA A 53 -3.64 2.08 -20.35
CA ALA A 53 -2.22 2.22 -20.61
C ALA A 53 -1.48 1.07 -19.92
N LYS A 54 -0.53 0.48 -20.63
CA LYS A 54 0.28 -0.63 -20.14
C LYS A 54 1.08 -0.15 -18.92
N VAL A 55 0.52 -0.37 -17.73
CA VAL A 55 1.20 -0.02 -16.48
C VAL A 55 2.43 -0.91 -16.36
N VAL A 56 3.60 -0.29 -16.30
CA VAL A 56 4.83 -1.01 -15.95
C VAL A 56 4.65 -1.47 -14.51
N ARG A 57 4.45 -2.76 -14.29
CA ARG A 57 4.30 -3.30 -12.94
C ARG A 57 5.63 -3.19 -12.20
N ARG A 58 5.57 -2.72 -10.97
CA ARG A 58 6.70 -2.82 -10.05
C ARG A 58 6.89 -4.31 -9.70
N PRO A 59 8.11 -4.84 -9.71
CA PRO A 59 8.36 -6.20 -9.24
C PRO A 59 7.87 -6.37 -7.81
N GLY A 60 7.45 -7.59 -7.46
CA GLY A 60 7.14 -7.95 -6.08
C GLY A 60 8.37 -7.78 -5.17
N GLU A 61 8.14 -7.43 -3.94
CA GLU A 61 9.15 -7.14 -2.92
C GLU A 61 9.16 -8.23 -1.85
N ASN A 62 10.30 -8.43 -1.19
CA ASN A 62 10.38 -9.22 0.04
C ASN A 62 10.44 -8.24 1.21
N VAL A 63 9.37 -8.17 1.99
CA VAL A 63 9.22 -7.23 3.10
C VAL A 63 8.85 -7.96 4.38
N GLN A 64 8.89 -7.25 5.51
CA GLN A 64 8.57 -7.83 6.82
C GLN A 64 7.48 -7.04 7.53
N MET A 65 6.64 -7.78 8.26
CA MET A 65 5.70 -7.24 9.25
C MET A 65 5.95 -7.99 10.55
N THR A 66 6.68 -7.36 11.47
CA THR A 66 7.21 -8.01 12.67
C THR A 66 6.22 -7.92 13.82
N THR A 67 6.09 -9.02 14.57
CA THR A 67 5.37 -9.05 15.85
C THR A 67 6.30 -8.61 16.97
N ARG A 68 5.93 -7.53 17.68
CA ARG A 68 6.66 -7.05 18.85
C ARG A 68 5.70 -6.42 19.86
N ASN A 69 5.83 -6.78 21.13
CA ASN A 69 4.97 -6.30 22.22
C ASN A 69 3.47 -6.54 21.92
N LYS A 70 3.13 -7.71 21.37
CA LYS A 70 1.76 -8.06 20.94
C LYS A 70 1.17 -7.07 19.91
N THR A 71 2.02 -6.48 19.05
CA THR A 71 1.66 -5.53 18.00
C THR A 71 2.31 -5.97 16.70
N LEU A 72 1.64 -5.75 15.56
CA LEU A 72 2.19 -5.92 14.22
C LEU A 72 2.79 -4.59 13.73
N LEU A 73 4.03 -4.62 13.29
CA LEU A 73 4.79 -3.45 12.86
C LEU A 73 5.42 -3.68 11.47
N PRO A 74 5.19 -2.78 10.50
CA PRO A 74 4.31 -1.61 10.59
C PRO A 74 2.84 -2.02 10.70
N HIS A 75 1.98 -1.14 11.27
CA HIS A 75 0.53 -1.40 11.32
C HIS A 75 -0.10 -1.38 9.92
N ILE A 76 0.30 -0.45 9.07
CA ILE A 76 -0.09 -0.38 7.66
C ILE A 76 1.12 -0.67 6.78
N LEU A 77 0.99 -1.65 5.88
CA LEU A 77 2.00 -2.01 4.89
C LEU A 77 1.43 -1.87 3.48
N ALA A 78 2.12 -1.16 2.60
CA ALA A 78 1.76 -1.05 1.18
C ALA A 78 2.81 -1.79 0.34
N ILE A 79 2.36 -2.70 -0.52
CA ILE A 79 3.22 -3.56 -1.34
C ILE A 79 2.70 -3.70 -2.77
N PRO A 80 3.56 -3.91 -3.76
CA PRO A 80 3.13 -4.28 -5.10
C PRO A 80 2.64 -5.73 -5.15
N VAL A 81 1.72 -6.02 -6.08
CA VAL A 81 1.30 -7.40 -6.41
C VAL A 81 2.51 -8.28 -6.70
N GLY A 82 2.51 -9.50 -6.20
CA GLY A 82 3.59 -10.48 -6.31
C GLY A 82 4.62 -10.42 -5.19
N SER A 83 4.43 -9.53 -4.20
CA SER A 83 5.29 -9.43 -3.03
C SER A 83 5.11 -10.60 -2.06
N THR A 84 6.17 -10.89 -1.32
CA THR A 84 6.17 -11.82 -0.20
C THR A 84 6.37 -11.05 1.10
N VAL A 85 5.47 -11.23 2.07
CA VAL A 85 5.62 -10.67 3.41
C VAL A 85 6.04 -11.79 4.36
N THR A 86 7.15 -11.57 5.05
CA THR A 86 7.58 -12.43 6.16
C THR A 86 7.10 -11.82 7.47
N PHE A 87 6.65 -12.66 8.40
CA PHE A 87 6.11 -12.27 9.70
C PHE A 87 7.00 -12.79 10.85
N PRO A 88 8.15 -12.13 11.12
CA PRO A 88 9.00 -12.49 12.25
C PRO A 88 8.26 -12.31 13.57
N ASN A 89 8.61 -13.10 14.57
CA ASN A 89 8.11 -12.96 15.93
C ASN A 89 9.25 -12.61 16.89
N ASP A 90 9.26 -11.37 17.39
CA ASP A 90 10.24 -10.89 18.37
C ASP A 90 9.77 -11.08 19.82
N ASP A 91 8.48 -11.43 20.02
CA ASP A 91 7.93 -11.65 21.36
C ASP A 91 8.39 -12.99 21.96
N PRO A 92 8.49 -13.10 23.29
CA PRO A 92 8.80 -14.36 23.97
C PRO A 92 7.64 -15.38 23.93
N ILE A 93 6.46 -14.97 23.48
CA ILE A 93 5.24 -15.78 23.38
C ILE A 93 4.95 -16.16 21.92
N SER A 94 4.11 -17.18 21.75
CA SER A 94 3.69 -17.63 20.43
C SER A 94 2.54 -16.79 19.87
N HIS A 95 2.50 -16.61 18.54
CA HIS A 95 1.43 -15.96 17.80
C HIS A 95 0.89 -16.89 16.71
N ASN A 96 -0.36 -16.64 16.28
CA ASN A 96 -0.94 -17.28 15.10
C ASN A 96 -1.58 -16.18 14.25
N LEU A 97 -0.86 -15.72 13.23
CA LEU A 97 -1.35 -14.70 12.30
C LEU A 97 -2.19 -15.36 11.21
N PHE A 98 -3.28 -14.68 10.87
CA PHE A 98 -4.22 -15.15 9.85
C PHE A 98 -4.91 -13.97 9.16
N SER A 99 -5.50 -14.23 8.00
CA SER A 99 -6.41 -13.34 7.29
C SER A 99 -7.61 -14.12 6.77
N LEU A 100 -8.78 -13.51 6.82
CA LEU A 100 -10.02 -13.97 6.18
C LEU A 100 -10.46 -13.02 5.05
N SER A 101 -9.57 -12.11 4.63
CA SER A 101 -9.87 -11.17 3.55
C SER A 101 -10.10 -11.90 2.23
N SER A 102 -11.14 -11.50 1.49
CA SER A 102 -11.47 -12.11 0.20
C SER A 102 -10.28 -12.06 -0.77
N GLY A 103 -9.95 -13.19 -1.39
CA GLY A 103 -8.79 -13.34 -2.27
C GLY A 103 -7.42 -13.37 -1.58
N HIS A 104 -7.38 -13.25 -0.23
CA HIS A 104 -6.15 -13.21 0.58
C HIS A 104 -6.32 -13.93 1.92
N SER A 105 -6.98 -15.08 1.90
CA SER A 105 -7.17 -15.90 3.11
C SER A 105 -5.93 -16.74 3.36
N PHE A 106 -5.38 -16.64 4.57
CA PHE A 106 -4.26 -17.47 5.02
C PHE A 106 -4.32 -17.73 6.54
N ASP A 107 -3.63 -18.76 7.00
CA ASP A 107 -3.39 -19.09 8.40
C ASP A 107 -1.98 -19.61 8.57
N LEU A 108 -1.12 -18.85 9.22
CA LEU A 108 0.28 -19.24 9.46
C LEU A 108 0.43 -20.29 10.54
N GLY A 109 -0.67 -20.67 11.23
CA GLY A 109 -0.61 -21.53 12.39
C GLY A 109 0.14 -20.90 13.56
N LEU A 110 0.24 -21.61 14.68
CA LEU A 110 0.98 -21.12 15.84
C LEU A 110 2.49 -21.22 15.59
N TYR A 111 3.24 -20.15 15.93
CA TYR A 111 4.70 -20.13 15.83
C TYR A 111 5.33 -19.29 16.95
N ARG A 112 6.52 -19.73 17.37
CA ARG A 112 7.31 -19.12 18.44
C ARG A 112 8.19 -18.01 17.91
N ARG A 113 8.91 -17.36 18.81
CA ARG A 113 9.95 -16.37 18.51
C ARG A 113 10.92 -16.89 17.45
N GLY A 114 11.25 -16.01 16.47
CA GLY A 114 12.19 -16.34 15.40
C GLY A 114 11.86 -15.66 14.08
N ALA A 115 12.46 -16.16 13.01
CA ALA A 115 12.34 -15.60 11.65
C ALA A 115 10.90 -15.57 11.08
N GLY A 116 9.97 -16.29 11.71
CA GLY A 116 8.57 -16.28 11.34
C GLY A 116 8.25 -17.15 10.13
N LYS A 117 7.11 -16.82 9.50
CA LYS A 117 6.59 -17.47 8.29
C LYS A 117 6.27 -16.44 7.25
N SER A 118 6.18 -16.85 6.01
CA SER A 118 5.96 -15.95 4.87
C SER A 118 4.67 -16.28 4.15
N GLU A 119 4.05 -15.25 3.55
CA GLU A 119 2.89 -15.34 2.68
C GLU A 119 3.11 -14.51 1.43
N LYS A 120 2.61 -14.98 0.28
CA LYS A 120 2.74 -14.31 -1.02
C LYS A 120 1.42 -13.66 -1.42
N PHE A 121 1.48 -12.45 -1.95
CA PHE A 121 0.32 -11.63 -2.29
C PHE A 121 0.24 -11.39 -3.80
N ASP A 122 -0.43 -12.27 -4.52
CA ASP A 122 -0.49 -12.28 -6.00
C ASP A 122 -1.67 -11.51 -6.59
N SER A 123 -2.56 -10.96 -5.77
CA SER A 123 -3.73 -10.18 -6.20
C SER A 123 -3.78 -8.82 -5.50
N PRO A 124 -4.30 -7.76 -6.16
CA PRO A 124 -4.50 -6.47 -5.50
C PRO A 124 -5.64 -6.54 -4.49
N GLY A 125 -5.56 -5.74 -3.43
CA GLY A 125 -6.64 -5.66 -2.44
C GLY A 125 -6.21 -5.17 -1.06
N THR A 126 -7.14 -5.21 -0.13
CA THR A 126 -6.92 -4.96 1.29
C THR A 126 -6.90 -6.27 2.04
N VAL A 127 -5.84 -6.51 2.77
CA VAL A 127 -5.65 -7.72 3.57
C VAL A 127 -5.58 -7.32 5.04
N ASN A 128 -6.61 -7.69 5.80
CA ASN A 128 -6.61 -7.51 7.24
C ASN A 128 -5.92 -8.71 7.88
N VAL A 129 -4.84 -8.45 8.60
CA VAL A 129 -4.05 -9.44 9.32
C VAL A 129 -4.40 -9.38 10.79
N TYR A 130 -4.71 -10.51 11.39
CA TYR A 130 -5.11 -10.64 12.80
C TYR A 130 -4.32 -11.73 13.51
N CYS A 131 -4.23 -11.63 14.83
CA CYS A 131 -3.70 -12.71 15.64
C CYS A 131 -4.84 -13.52 16.27
N ASN A 132 -4.83 -14.85 16.11
CA ASN A 132 -5.85 -15.75 16.68
C ASN A 132 -5.75 -15.94 18.20
N VAL A 133 -4.66 -15.47 18.81
CA VAL A 133 -4.40 -15.63 20.26
C VAL A 133 -4.62 -14.31 21.02
N HIS A 134 -4.40 -13.16 20.36
CA HIS A 134 -4.48 -11.84 20.97
C HIS A 134 -5.50 -10.97 20.25
N PRO A 135 -6.66 -10.68 20.84
CA PRO A 135 -7.80 -10.03 20.17
C PRO A 135 -7.56 -8.57 19.74
N ASN A 136 -6.57 -7.90 20.31
CA ASN A 136 -6.25 -6.50 19.98
C ASN A 136 -5.10 -6.37 18.99
N MET A 137 -4.66 -7.47 18.38
CA MET A 137 -3.51 -7.50 17.51
C MET A 137 -3.92 -7.60 16.05
N SER A 138 -3.84 -6.48 15.34
CA SER A 138 -4.22 -6.36 13.94
C SER A 138 -3.24 -5.49 13.16
N ALA A 139 -3.26 -5.65 11.84
CA ALA A 139 -2.58 -4.80 10.85
C ALA A 139 -3.28 -4.89 9.50
N VAL A 140 -2.95 -3.99 8.58
CA VAL A 140 -3.50 -4.00 7.23
C VAL A 140 -2.38 -3.98 6.19
N ILE A 141 -2.49 -4.85 5.19
CA ILE A 141 -1.63 -4.85 4.01
C ILE A 141 -2.44 -4.35 2.82
N ARG A 142 -1.96 -3.29 2.16
CA ARG A 142 -2.51 -2.80 0.89
C ARG A 142 -1.68 -3.36 -0.24
N VAL A 143 -2.25 -4.29 -1.01
CA VAL A 143 -1.61 -4.87 -2.19
C VAL A 143 -2.03 -4.07 -3.42
N LEU A 144 -1.08 -3.45 -4.10
CA LEU A 144 -1.31 -2.46 -5.16
C LEU A 144 -0.85 -2.96 -6.52
N SER A 145 -1.65 -2.73 -7.55
CA SER A 145 -1.33 -3.10 -8.94
C SER A 145 -0.55 -2.01 -9.69
N THR A 146 -0.33 -0.85 -9.06
CA THR A 146 0.38 0.30 -9.63
C THR A 146 1.77 0.44 -9.02
N PRO A 147 2.78 0.93 -9.78
CA PRO A 147 4.09 1.25 -9.22
C PRO A 147 4.13 2.60 -8.49
N TYR A 148 3.09 3.42 -8.64
CA TYR A 148 3.03 4.79 -8.13
C TYR A 148 2.25 4.82 -6.81
N TYR A 149 2.92 4.54 -5.71
CA TYR A 149 2.33 4.58 -4.38
C TYR A 149 3.36 4.96 -3.31
N GLY A 150 2.87 5.41 -2.17
CA GLY A 150 3.66 5.75 -1.00
C GLY A 150 2.77 6.14 0.16
N PHE A 151 3.39 6.64 1.21
CA PHE A 151 2.69 7.15 2.39
C PHE A 151 2.69 8.68 2.38
N ALA A 152 1.68 9.29 2.97
CA ALA A 152 1.72 10.69 3.32
C ALA A 152 2.74 10.94 4.45
N ASP A 153 3.34 12.13 4.48
CA ASP A 153 4.15 12.56 5.62
C ASP A 153 3.28 13.00 6.81
N ALA A 154 3.90 13.35 7.94
CA ALA A 154 3.20 13.80 9.14
C ALA A 154 2.31 15.05 8.94
N ASN A 155 2.54 15.82 7.85
CA ASN A 155 1.73 16.96 7.46
C ASN A 155 0.67 16.60 6.40
N GLY A 156 0.54 15.31 6.09
CA GLY A 156 -0.36 14.80 5.05
C GLY A 156 0.14 15.02 3.62
N ARG A 157 1.37 15.44 3.39
CA ARG A 157 1.90 15.72 2.05
C ARG A 157 2.37 14.44 1.37
N TYR A 158 2.21 14.42 0.05
CA TYR A 158 2.75 13.35 -0.80
C TYR A 158 3.31 13.92 -2.11
N ALA A 159 4.25 13.19 -2.71
CA ALA A 159 4.80 13.51 -4.02
C ALA A 159 5.15 12.24 -4.79
N PHE A 160 4.93 12.25 -6.10
CA PHE A 160 5.27 11.16 -7.00
C PHE A 160 5.85 11.68 -8.30
N ASP A 161 6.83 10.99 -8.82
CA ASP A 161 7.32 11.18 -10.19
C ASP A 161 6.62 10.17 -11.10
N VAL A 162 5.79 10.68 -12.01
CA VAL A 162 4.94 9.85 -12.87
C VAL A 162 4.98 10.35 -14.32
N PRO A 163 4.78 9.49 -15.32
CA PRO A 163 4.61 9.94 -16.70
C PRO A 163 3.40 10.87 -16.85
N PRO A 164 3.44 11.82 -17.79
CA PRO A 164 2.26 12.59 -18.15
C PRO A 164 1.09 11.68 -18.53
N GLY A 165 -0.12 12.05 -18.11
CA GLY A 165 -1.31 11.24 -18.38
C GLY A 165 -2.46 11.56 -17.45
N ARG A 166 -3.57 10.86 -17.67
CA ARG A 166 -4.76 10.95 -16.82
C ARG A 166 -4.74 9.82 -15.77
N TYR A 167 -4.90 10.21 -14.50
CA TYR A 167 -4.82 9.31 -13.35
C TYR A 167 -5.98 9.52 -12.40
N ARG A 168 -6.38 8.44 -11.73
CA ARG A 168 -7.14 8.49 -10.50
C ARG A 168 -6.14 8.46 -9.35
N VAL A 169 -6.09 9.54 -8.57
CA VAL A 169 -5.31 9.61 -7.31
C VAL A 169 -6.21 9.16 -6.19
N VAL A 170 -5.75 8.19 -5.43
CA VAL A 170 -6.50 7.60 -4.33
C VAL A 170 -5.68 7.71 -3.06
N ALA A 171 -6.29 8.21 -1.98
CA ALA A 171 -5.74 8.17 -0.63
C ALA A 171 -6.64 7.28 0.24
N TRP A 172 -6.03 6.37 0.99
CA TRP A 172 -6.72 5.49 1.91
C TRP A 172 -6.07 5.51 3.29
N ASN A 173 -6.91 5.59 4.31
CA ASN A 173 -6.51 5.45 5.70
C ASN A 173 -7.51 4.54 6.42
N GLU A 174 -7.04 3.65 7.27
CA GLU A 174 -7.91 2.73 8.03
C GLU A 174 -9.00 3.45 8.81
N GLN A 175 -8.68 4.63 9.34
CA GLN A 175 -9.57 5.41 10.21
C GLN A 175 -10.58 6.29 9.47
N GLY A 176 -10.67 6.22 8.15
CA GLY A 176 -11.63 7.04 7.39
C GLY A 176 -11.96 6.49 6.01
N GLY A 177 -11.35 5.39 5.60
CA GLY A 177 -11.58 4.82 4.29
C GLY A 177 -10.87 5.56 3.17
N THR A 178 -11.55 5.82 2.07
CA THR A 178 -10.95 6.28 0.81
C THR A 178 -11.45 7.66 0.42
N ALA A 179 -10.52 8.50 -0.08
CA ALA A 179 -10.80 9.72 -0.84
C ALA A 179 -10.09 9.64 -2.20
N GLU A 180 -10.72 10.13 -3.26
CA GLU A 180 -10.14 10.04 -4.60
C GLU A 180 -10.46 11.26 -5.46
N SER A 181 -9.62 11.49 -6.48
CA SER A 181 -9.81 12.52 -7.49
C SER A 181 -9.22 12.06 -8.81
N THR A 182 -9.83 12.48 -9.91
CA THR A 182 -9.25 12.28 -11.25
C THR A 182 -8.52 13.53 -11.68
N ILE A 183 -7.28 13.37 -12.13
CA ILE A 183 -6.41 14.47 -12.54
C ILE A 183 -5.77 14.18 -13.89
N GLU A 184 -5.33 15.24 -14.53
CA GLU A 184 -4.45 15.17 -15.71
C GLU A 184 -3.09 15.77 -15.35
N ILE A 185 -2.04 15.01 -15.61
CA ILE A 185 -0.65 15.39 -15.36
C ILE A 185 -0.02 15.73 -16.71
N GLY A 186 0.31 17.00 -16.90
CA GLY A 186 1.03 17.48 -18.07
C GLY A 186 2.53 17.16 -18.00
N ALA A 187 3.27 17.46 -19.06
CA ALA A 187 4.72 17.28 -19.09
C ALA A 187 5.48 18.11 -18.04
N ALA A 188 4.89 19.24 -17.60
CA ALA A 188 5.44 20.09 -16.53
C ALA A 188 4.96 19.70 -15.11
N GLY A 189 4.22 18.61 -14.97
CA GLY A 189 3.58 18.21 -13.72
C GLY A 189 2.15 18.72 -13.59
N VAL A 190 1.65 18.84 -12.35
CA VAL A 190 0.34 19.41 -12.05
C VAL A 190 0.46 20.91 -11.82
N SER A 191 -0.58 21.65 -12.24
CA SER A 191 -0.62 23.14 -12.09
C SER A 191 -0.85 23.57 -10.63
N ALA A 192 -1.42 22.70 -9.79
CA ALA A 192 -1.65 22.94 -8.37
C ALA A 192 -1.60 21.61 -7.60
N PRO A 193 -1.23 21.63 -6.30
CA PRO A 193 -1.25 20.44 -5.46
C PRO A 193 -2.64 19.82 -5.39
N VAL A 194 -2.71 18.48 -5.46
CA VAL A 194 -3.97 17.73 -5.36
C VAL A 194 -4.33 17.54 -3.89
N VAL A 195 -5.46 18.10 -3.47
CA VAL A 195 -5.93 18.00 -2.08
C VAL A 195 -7.04 16.95 -2.00
N LEU A 196 -6.83 15.94 -1.16
CA LEU A 196 -7.82 14.91 -0.84
C LEU A 196 -8.27 15.05 0.61
N THR A 197 -9.54 14.78 0.90
CA THR A 197 -10.08 14.85 2.26
C THR A 197 -10.78 13.54 2.62
N ILE A 198 -10.27 12.86 3.64
CA ILE A 198 -10.82 11.61 4.16
C ILE A 198 -11.80 11.91 5.30
N ASP A 199 -12.98 11.32 5.29
CA ASP A 199 -13.99 11.50 6.34
C ASP A 199 -13.86 10.43 7.43
N SER A 200 -13.18 10.78 8.53
CA SER A 200 -12.98 9.91 9.69
C SER A 200 -14.08 10.03 10.76
N ARG A 201 -15.07 10.92 10.58
CA ARG A 201 -16.08 11.21 11.62
C ARG A 201 -16.86 10.00 12.10
N ASN A 202 -17.04 9.01 11.25
CA ASN A 202 -17.81 7.81 11.55
C ASN A 202 -16.94 6.59 11.88
N PHE A 203 -15.63 6.76 11.95
CA PHE A 203 -14.73 5.67 12.30
C PHE A 203 -15.05 5.11 13.68
N ARG A 204 -15.06 3.80 13.77
CA ARG A 204 -15.18 3.03 15.01
C ARG A 204 -14.14 1.90 14.94
N VAL A 205 -13.39 1.73 16.00
CA VAL A 205 -12.55 0.55 16.15
C VAL A 205 -13.47 -0.67 16.21
N ALA A 206 -13.42 -1.49 15.18
CA ALA A 206 -14.18 -2.75 15.15
C ALA A 206 -13.34 -3.85 15.78
N GLY A 207 -13.91 -4.55 16.76
CA GLY A 207 -13.33 -5.81 17.23
C GLY A 207 -13.39 -6.85 16.11
N HIS A 208 -12.34 -7.65 15.98
CA HIS A 208 -12.34 -8.75 15.02
C HIS A 208 -12.66 -10.09 15.69
N MET A 209 -13.14 -11.04 14.90
CA MET A 209 -13.36 -12.42 15.30
C MET A 209 -12.05 -13.22 15.20
N ASN A 210 -11.99 -14.37 15.88
CA ASN A 210 -10.92 -15.33 15.69
C ASN A 210 -11.00 -16.00 14.29
N LYS A 211 -10.01 -16.79 13.93
CA LYS A 211 -9.90 -17.42 12.59
C LYS A 211 -11.04 -18.37 12.22
N VAL A 212 -11.89 -18.77 13.16
CA VAL A 212 -13.09 -19.59 12.92
C VAL A 212 -14.38 -18.78 13.00
N GLY A 213 -14.29 -17.45 12.97
CA GLY A 213 -15.42 -16.53 12.96
C GLY A 213 -16.17 -16.43 14.29
N LYS A 214 -15.53 -16.76 15.42
CA LYS A 214 -16.10 -16.69 16.77
C LYS A 214 -15.45 -15.58 17.58
N PRO A 215 -16.16 -15.00 18.56
CA PRO A 215 -15.55 -14.09 19.54
C PRO A 215 -14.38 -14.76 20.27
N TYR A 216 -13.37 -13.98 20.66
CA TYR A 216 -12.31 -14.48 21.53
C TYR A 216 -12.88 -14.84 22.90
N GLN A 217 -12.42 -15.96 23.46
CA GLN A 217 -12.74 -16.32 24.83
C GLN A 217 -11.97 -15.37 25.77
N ALA A 218 -12.63 -14.95 26.86
CA ALA A 218 -11.93 -14.25 27.92
C ALA A 218 -10.76 -15.12 28.42
N PRO A 219 -9.58 -14.54 28.74
CA PRO A 219 -8.48 -15.29 29.33
C PRO A 219 -8.97 -16.06 30.55
N SER A 220 -8.74 -17.36 30.62
CA SER A 220 -9.04 -18.11 31.82
C SER A 220 -8.09 -17.64 32.91
N THR A 221 -8.61 -17.46 34.14
CA THR A 221 -7.78 -17.10 35.31
C THR A 221 -6.73 -18.16 35.66
N LYS A 222 -6.64 -19.24 34.88
CA LYS A 222 -5.69 -20.34 35.05
C LYS A 222 -4.45 -20.23 34.16
N ASP A 223 -4.36 -19.24 33.30
CA ASP A 223 -3.26 -19.09 32.33
C ASP A 223 -2.21 -18.04 32.75
N TYR A 224 -2.13 -17.75 34.07
CA TYR A 224 -1.11 -16.90 34.69
C TYR A 224 -0.31 -17.68 35.73
#